data_66644e94ac05ef3778ea00876de10e61
#
_entry.id   66644e94ac05ef3778ea00876de10e61
#
_cell.length_a   1.000
_cell.length_b   1.000
_cell.length_c   1.000
_cell.angle_alpha   90.00
_cell.angle_beta   90.00
_cell.angle_gamma   90.00
#
_symmetry.space_group_name_H-M   'P 1'
#
loop_
_entity.id
_entity.type
_entity.pdbx_description
1 polymer ?
#
loop_
_entity_poly.entity_id
_entity_poly.type
_entity_poly.pdbx_seq_one_letter_code
_entity_poly.pdbx_strand_id
1 'polypeptide(L)'
;MAHVVIMPKQGQSVESCIVTEFKKKVGDKVAVGDVLFSYETDKASFDEDAKVEGTVLACFFNDNDEIPCLTNVMVIGEPGESFSEYAPSGTGA
;
A
#
# COMPACT_ATOMS: atom_id res chain seq x y z
N MET A 1 14.87 -5.24 7.14
CA MET A 1 14.81 -5.03 5.69
C MET A 1 13.43 -4.50 5.33
N ALA A 2 13.39 -3.64 4.32
CA ALA A 2 12.14 -3.04 3.92
C ALA A 2 11.24 -4.06 3.23
N HIS A 3 9.94 -3.97 3.47
CA HIS A 3 8.93 -4.79 2.85
C HIS A 3 8.02 -3.90 2.03
N VAL A 4 7.84 -4.25 0.76
CA VAL A 4 6.97 -3.50 -0.13
C VAL A 4 5.56 -4.05 -0.06
N VAL A 5 4.60 -3.18 0.15
CA VAL A 5 3.18 -3.54 0.10
C VAL A 5 2.67 -3.17 -1.28
N ILE A 6 2.13 -4.16 -1.99
CA ILE A 6 1.59 -3.93 -3.33
C ILE A 6 0.07 -3.96 -3.28
N MET A 7 -0.56 -3.33 -4.27
CA MET A 7 -2.01 -3.41 -4.42
C MET A 7 -2.37 -4.81 -4.91
N PRO A 8 -3.13 -5.58 -4.13
CA PRO A 8 -3.47 -6.95 -4.55
C PRO A 8 -4.43 -6.94 -5.73
N LYS A 9 -4.36 -7.98 -6.52
CA LYS A 9 -5.26 -8.16 -7.64
C LYS A 9 -6.43 -9.03 -7.20
N GLN A 10 -7.61 -8.45 -7.14
CA GLN A 10 -8.81 -9.11 -6.64
C GLN A 10 -9.68 -9.60 -7.80
N GLY A 11 -9.16 -10.58 -8.53
CA GLY A 11 -9.88 -11.16 -9.65
C GLY A 11 -9.21 -10.86 -10.97
N GLN A 12 -9.51 -11.67 -11.97
CA GLN A 12 -8.84 -11.57 -13.27
C GLN A 12 -9.24 -10.33 -14.05
N SER A 13 -10.45 -9.86 -13.84
CA SER A 13 -10.96 -8.70 -14.57
C SER A 13 -10.68 -7.38 -13.87
N VAL A 14 -10.09 -7.41 -12.69
CA VAL A 14 -9.79 -6.18 -11.94
C VAL A 14 -8.41 -5.70 -12.32
N GLU A 15 -8.35 -4.50 -12.89
CA GLU A 15 -7.08 -3.91 -13.33
C GLU A 15 -6.57 -2.86 -12.36
N SER A 16 -7.47 -2.24 -11.59
CA SER A 16 -7.08 -1.25 -10.60
C SER A 16 -8.10 -1.23 -9.48
N CYS A 17 -7.71 -0.65 -8.36
CA CYS A 17 -8.56 -0.49 -7.20
C CYS A 17 -8.47 0.94 -6.72
N ILE A 18 -9.51 1.41 -6.05
CA ILE A 18 -9.52 2.75 -5.48
C ILE A 18 -9.34 2.62 -3.98
N VAL A 19 -8.30 3.28 -3.46
CA VAL A 19 -8.10 3.33 -2.02
C VAL A 19 -9.13 4.27 -1.42
N THR A 20 -9.91 3.78 -0.48
CA THR A 20 -10.89 4.63 0.17
C THR A 20 -10.27 5.39 1.33
N GLU A 21 -9.35 4.76 2.05
CA GLU A 21 -8.70 5.40 3.18
C GLU A 21 -7.42 4.66 3.54
N PHE A 22 -6.36 5.40 3.81
CA PHE A 22 -5.14 4.84 4.41
C PHE A 22 -5.26 4.89 5.91
N LYS A 23 -5.16 3.73 6.56
CA LYS A 23 -5.23 3.62 8.02
C LYS A 23 -3.89 3.89 8.68
N LYS A 24 -2.80 3.67 7.95
CA LYS A 24 -1.44 3.92 8.43
C LYS A 24 -0.76 4.90 7.49
N LYS A 25 0.01 5.80 8.06
CA LYS A 25 0.69 6.85 7.30
C LYS A 25 2.17 6.79 7.58
N VAL A 26 2.94 7.53 6.79
CA VAL A 26 4.40 7.58 6.97
C VAL A 26 4.73 7.93 8.41
N GLY A 27 5.58 7.12 9.01
CA GLY A 27 5.98 7.27 10.41
C GLY A 27 5.18 6.45 11.40
N ASP A 28 4.06 5.88 10.97
CA ASP A 28 3.24 5.04 11.86
C ASP A 28 3.87 3.68 12.05
N LYS A 29 3.73 3.14 13.26
CA LYS A 29 4.15 1.77 13.53
C LYS A 29 3.06 0.80 13.14
N VAL A 30 3.49 -0.34 12.60
CA VAL A 30 2.61 -1.37 12.08
C VAL A 30 2.96 -2.70 12.72
N ALA A 31 1.94 -3.44 13.13
CA ALA A 31 2.10 -4.81 13.60
C ALA A 31 1.43 -5.75 12.60
N VAL A 32 1.85 -7.01 12.62
CA VAL A 32 1.22 -8.02 11.76
C VAL A 32 -0.27 -8.08 12.07
N GLY A 33 -1.09 -7.97 11.02
CA GLY A 33 -2.54 -7.98 11.15
C GLY A 33 -3.17 -6.60 11.21
N ASP A 34 -2.38 -5.54 11.35
CA ASP A 34 -2.93 -4.18 11.31
C ASP A 34 -3.42 -3.86 9.91
N VAL A 35 -4.58 -3.20 9.82
CA VAL A 35 -5.09 -2.76 8.53
C VAL A 35 -4.27 -1.56 8.07
N LEU A 36 -3.69 -1.67 6.89
CA LEU A 36 -2.86 -0.61 6.30
C LEU A 36 -3.71 0.39 5.55
N PHE A 37 -4.61 -0.11 4.74
CA PHE A 37 -5.52 0.73 3.97
C PHE A 37 -6.74 -0.08 3.57
N SER A 38 -7.81 0.63 3.27
CA SER A 38 -9.02 0.05 2.71
C SER A 38 -9.11 0.43 1.24
N TYR A 39 -9.54 -0.48 0.42
CA TYR A 39 -9.69 -0.22 -1.01
C TYR A 39 -10.94 -0.89 -1.52
N GLU A 40 -11.38 -0.47 -2.70
CA GLU A 40 -12.59 -1.03 -3.27
C GLU A 40 -12.44 -1.25 -4.77
N THR A 41 -13.21 -2.20 -5.26
CA THR A 41 -13.39 -2.43 -6.69
C THR A 41 -14.84 -2.12 -7.02
N ASP A 42 -15.22 -2.32 -8.26
CA ASP A 42 -16.62 -2.11 -8.68
C ASP A 42 -17.57 -3.13 -8.06
N LYS A 43 -17.06 -4.17 -7.41
CA LYS A 43 -17.89 -5.25 -6.86
C LYS A 43 -17.89 -5.33 -5.35
N ALA A 44 -16.82 -4.88 -4.70
CA ALA A 44 -16.70 -5.08 -3.25
C ALA A 44 -15.63 -4.17 -2.67
N SER A 45 -15.65 -4.09 -1.34
CA SER A 45 -14.63 -3.35 -0.58
C SER A 45 -13.78 -4.35 0.19
N PHE A 46 -12.52 -4.01 0.36
CA PHE A 46 -11.54 -4.88 1.03
C PHE A 46 -10.64 -4.06 1.94
N ASP A 47 -10.02 -4.73 2.88
CA ASP A 47 -8.97 -4.15 3.72
C ASP A 47 -7.68 -4.90 3.48
N GLU A 48 -6.58 -4.17 3.37
CA GLU A 48 -5.27 -4.78 3.24
C GLU A 48 -4.57 -4.71 4.58
N ASP A 49 -4.24 -5.86 5.14
CA ASP A 49 -3.56 -5.91 6.44
C ASP A 49 -2.09 -6.22 6.28
N ALA A 50 -1.33 -5.82 7.28
CA ALA A 50 0.11 -5.97 7.26
C ALA A 50 0.50 -7.43 7.46
N LYS A 51 1.46 -7.88 6.65
CA LYS A 51 2.04 -9.23 6.79
C LYS A 51 3.32 -9.20 7.60
N VAL A 52 3.84 -8.02 7.88
CA VAL A 52 5.08 -7.83 8.64
C VAL A 52 4.89 -6.68 9.60
N GLU A 53 5.73 -6.62 10.61
CA GLU A 53 5.76 -5.47 11.52
C GLU A 53 6.86 -4.52 11.12
N GLY A 54 6.71 -3.26 11.50
CA GLY A 54 7.72 -2.25 11.22
C GLY A 54 7.10 -0.86 11.28
N THR A 55 7.75 0.07 10.59
CA THR A 55 7.31 1.45 10.50
C THR A 55 7.05 1.76 9.03
N VAL A 56 6.01 2.51 8.75
CA VAL A 56 5.73 2.94 7.37
C VAL A 56 6.80 3.94 6.97
N LEU A 57 7.62 3.57 5.98
CA LEU A 57 8.70 4.43 5.48
C LEU A 57 8.21 5.35 4.37
N ALA A 58 7.30 4.86 3.55
CA ALA A 58 6.78 5.63 2.43
C ALA A 58 5.38 5.16 2.08
N CYS A 59 4.59 6.09 1.57
CA CYS A 59 3.28 5.81 1.02
C CYS A 59 3.18 6.60 -0.26
N PHE A 60 3.03 5.92 -1.38
CA PHE A 60 3.16 6.55 -2.69
C PHE A 60 1.84 7.10 -3.23
N PHE A 61 0.74 6.87 -2.54
CA PHE A 61 -0.58 7.29 -2.97
C PHE A 61 -1.34 7.95 -1.83
N ASN A 62 -2.48 8.53 -2.15
CA ASN A 62 -3.32 9.23 -1.17
C ASN A 62 -4.70 8.58 -1.13
N ASP A 63 -5.50 9.01 -0.16
CA ASP A 63 -6.90 8.58 -0.06
C ASP A 63 -7.60 8.91 -1.38
N ASN A 64 -8.46 7.99 -1.81
CA ASN A 64 -9.26 8.13 -3.04
C ASN A 64 -8.46 8.04 -4.33
N ASP A 65 -7.19 7.65 -4.26
CA ASP A 65 -6.41 7.42 -5.47
C ASP A 65 -6.78 6.08 -6.09
N GLU A 66 -6.81 6.07 -7.41
CA GLU A 66 -6.94 4.83 -8.16
C GLU A 66 -5.55 4.24 -8.37
N ILE A 67 -5.34 3.01 -7.94
CA ILE A 67 -4.03 2.36 -7.98
C ILE A 67 -4.13 1.12 -8.84
N PRO A 68 -3.31 1.02 -9.89
CA PRO A 68 -3.28 -0.21 -10.69
C PRO A 68 -2.88 -1.40 -9.81
N CYS A 69 -3.44 -2.56 -10.10
CA CYS A 69 -3.08 -3.78 -9.39
C CYS A 69 -1.60 -4.07 -9.54
N LEU A 70 -1.01 -4.65 -8.49
CA LEU A 70 0.40 -5.05 -8.47
C LEU A 70 1.37 -3.87 -8.51
N THR A 71 0.89 -2.69 -8.15
CA THR A 71 1.74 -1.49 -8.03
C THR A 71 2.19 -1.37 -6.59
N ASN A 72 3.43 -0.94 -6.38
CA ASN A 72 3.93 -0.69 -5.03
C ASN A 72 3.17 0.46 -4.40
N VAL A 73 2.59 0.23 -3.24
CA VAL A 73 1.73 1.21 -2.55
C VAL A 73 2.46 1.85 -1.38
N MET A 74 3.07 1.04 -0.54
CA MET A 74 3.77 1.53 0.65
C MET A 74 4.99 0.67 0.90
N VAL A 75 5.89 1.21 1.72
CA VAL A 75 7.08 0.48 2.18
C VAL A 75 7.06 0.47 3.70
N ILE A 76 7.23 -0.71 4.27
CA ILE A 76 7.31 -0.92 5.72
C ILE A 76 8.69 -1.45 6.03
N GLY A 77 9.34 -0.87 7.02
CA GLY A 77 10.66 -1.33 7.43
C GLY A 77 11.11 -0.59 8.67
N GLU A 78 12.43 -0.52 8.86
CA GLU A 78 12.99 0.19 10.00
C GLU A 78 13.21 1.66 9.66
N PRO A 79 13.00 2.56 10.62
CA PRO A 79 13.27 3.98 10.36
C PRO A 79 14.70 4.18 9.86
N GLY A 80 14.83 4.98 8.82
CA GLY A 80 16.14 5.24 8.23
C GLY A 80 16.52 4.35 7.07
N GLU A 81 15.75 3.29 6.81
CA GLU A 81 16.02 2.45 5.64
C GLU A 81 15.69 3.19 4.35
N SER A 82 16.43 2.86 3.31
CA SER A 82 16.18 3.43 1.99
C SER A 82 14.93 2.79 1.38
N PHE A 83 14.10 3.61 0.75
CA PHE A 83 12.88 3.13 0.13
C PHE A 83 12.65 3.70 -1.27
N SER A 84 13.51 4.58 -1.73
CA SER A 84 13.30 5.25 -3.01
C SER A 84 13.28 4.29 -4.19
N GLU A 85 13.98 3.18 -4.09
CA GLU A 85 14.01 2.18 -5.15
C GLU A 85 12.68 1.45 -5.32
N TYR A 86 11.79 1.57 -4.35
CA TYR A 86 10.49 0.91 -4.40
C TYR A 86 9.38 1.80 -4.96
N ALA A 87 9.68 3.04 -5.28
CA ALA A 87 8.67 3.94 -5.84
C ALA A 87 8.15 3.38 -7.16
N PRO A 88 6.83 3.47 -7.40
CA PRO A 88 6.27 2.92 -8.63
C PRO A 88 6.83 3.60 -9.86
N SER A 89 7.15 2.81 -10.85
CA SER A 89 7.65 3.32 -12.12
C SER A 89 6.57 4.09 -12.85
N GLY A 90 6.91 5.27 -13.34
CA GLY A 90 5.99 6.05 -14.15
C GLY A 90 4.90 6.76 -13.40
N THR A 91 4.82 6.62 -12.09
CA THR A 91 3.84 7.34 -11.28
C THR A 91 4.54 8.44 -10.51
N GLY A 92 3.86 9.53 -10.31
CA GLY A 92 4.43 10.65 -9.61
C GLY A 92 5.64 11.24 -10.30
N ALA A 93 5.88 10.76 -11.46
CA ALA A 93 6.99 11.26 -12.24
C ALA A 93 6.66 12.66 -12.73
#